data_7c3531bd5e0df139b95972cb5fb1aac1
#
_entry.id   7c3531bd5e0df139b95972cb5fb1aac1
#
_cell.length_a   1.000
_cell.length_b   1.000
_cell.length_c   1.000
_cell.angle_alpha   90.00
_cell.angle_beta   90.00
_cell.angle_gamma   90.00
#
_symmetry.space_group_name_H-M   'P 1'
#
loop_
_entity.id
_entity.type
_entity.pdbx_description
1 polymer ?
#
loop_
_entity_poly.entity_id
_entity_poly.type
_entity_poly.pdbx_seq_one_letter_code
_entity_poly.pdbx_strand_id
1 'polypeptide(L)'
;KVIGVVSERASAETGIPADASIVRGTGDNPAAAICTGCLLEGIPTISLGTSGVLMYSAEGVELPDVGKPVLFKWGNTLKTQVQLSIRSCGGAKEWWYGQILDSDSYDLEDKAVEDPFYEMRDLMFYPHLSGEKVLHGCPSVRGAFLGLDLDTTRSELERALMEGTAYALRELKESVNHSQEWFGIRLVGGGAKNDFWAQTLSNVLGIDLVRMESSGAGQGAALLALSAS
;
A
#
# COMPACT_ATOMS: atom_id res chain seq x y z
N LYS A 1 7.62 -25.29 3.00
CA LYS A 1 8.18 -26.58 2.59
C LYS A 1 9.68 -26.45 2.35
N VAL A 2 10.49 -27.28 3.03
CA VAL A 2 11.92 -27.42 2.74
C VAL A 2 12.07 -28.06 1.35
N ILE A 3 12.94 -27.48 0.50
CA ILE A 3 13.20 -27.93 -0.88
C ILE A 3 14.62 -28.43 -1.10
N GLY A 4 15.51 -28.27 -0.13
CA GLY A 4 16.89 -28.71 -0.19
C GLY A 4 17.72 -28.17 0.97
N VAL A 5 19.02 -28.35 0.87
CA VAL A 5 20.01 -27.80 1.79
C VAL A 5 21.10 -27.05 1.02
N VAL A 6 21.78 -26.13 1.69
CA VAL A 6 22.91 -25.38 1.12
C VAL A 6 24.07 -26.35 0.88
N SER A 7 24.61 -26.39 -0.33
CA SER A 7 25.76 -27.22 -0.68
C SER A 7 27.05 -26.61 -0.12
N GLU A 8 28.11 -27.44 0.04
CA GLU A 8 29.45 -26.97 0.46
C GLU A 8 29.99 -25.86 -0.46
N ARG A 9 29.78 -25.98 -1.77
CA ARG A 9 30.17 -24.95 -2.70
C ARG A 9 29.47 -23.62 -2.46
N ALA A 10 28.15 -23.64 -2.32
CA ALA A 10 27.38 -22.44 -2.03
C ALA A 10 27.74 -21.84 -0.66
N SER A 11 28.01 -22.69 0.32
CA SER A 11 28.49 -22.26 1.64
C SER A 11 29.83 -21.50 1.54
N ALA A 12 30.78 -22.02 0.75
CA ALA A 12 32.07 -21.38 0.55
C ALA A 12 31.96 -20.02 -0.19
N GLU A 13 31.01 -19.89 -1.11
CA GLU A 13 30.77 -18.66 -1.89
C GLU A 13 29.98 -17.59 -1.11
N THR A 14 29.06 -17.98 -0.22
CA THR A 14 28.10 -17.07 0.43
C THR A 14 28.31 -16.87 1.91
N GLY A 15 29.08 -17.75 2.56
CA GLY A 15 29.24 -17.79 4.02
C GLY A 15 28.01 -18.36 4.77
N ILE A 16 26.97 -18.81 4.09
CA ILE A 16 25.83 -19.49 4.71
C ILE A 16 26.27 -20.90 5.09
N PRO A 17 25.96 -21.41 6.31
CA PRO A 17 26.34 -22.75 6.72
C PRO A 17 25.93 -23.82 5.71
N ALA A 18 26.85 -24.74 5.40
CA ALA A 18 26.49 -25.96 4.68
C ALA A 18 25.45 -26.70 5.52
N ASP A 19 24.50 -27.37 4.92
CA ASP A 19 23.36 -28.01 5.59
C ASP A 19 22.19 -27.09 6.00
N ALA A 20 22.34 -25.77 5.91
CA ALA A 20 21.22 -24.87 6.15
C ALA A 20 20.05 -25.21 5.24
N SER A 21 18.84 -25.32 5.80
CA SER A 21 17.63 -25.68 5.05
C SER A 21 17.24 -24.57 4.08
N ILE A 22 17.00 -24.95 2.82
CA ILE A 22 16.45 -24.08 1.79
C ILE A 22 14.94 -24.24 1.78
N VAL A 23 14.22 -23.16 2.07
CA VAL A 23 12.76 -23.13 2.12
C VAL A 23 12.21 -22.49 0.86
N ARG A 24 11.11 -23.02 0.35
CA ARG A 24 10.39 -22.38 -0.77
C ARG A 24 9.89 -21.01 -0.33
N GLY A 25 10.34 -19.98 -1.00
CA GLY A 25 9.89 -18.60 -0.79
C GLY A 25 8.59 -18.28 -1.51
N THR A 26 8.25 -17.00 -1.50
CA THR A 26 7.12 -16.41 -2.21
C THR A 26 7.55 -15.07 -2.82
N GLY A 27 6.67 -14.37 -3.55
CA GLY A 27 6.93 -13.02 -4.03
C GLY A 27 7.00 -12.00 -2.87
N ASP A 28 7.49 -10.81 -3.15
CA ASP A 28 7.67 -9.71 -2.20
C ASP A 28 6.36 -9.28 -1.51
N ASN A 29 5.30 -9.06 -2.27
CA ASN A 29 4.00 -8.66 -1.71
C ASN A 29 3.37 -9.73 -0.79
N PRO A 30 3.29 -11.02 -1.17
CA PRO A 30 2.87 -12.05 -0.26
C PRO A 30 3.78 -12.19 0.97
N ALA A 31 5.09 -12.00 0.84
CA ALA A 31 6.00 -12.02 1.97
C ALA A 31 5.72 -10.84 2.92
N ALA A 32 5.54 -9.62 2.39
CA ALA A 32 5.15 -8.47 3.19
C ALA A 32 3.81 -8.69 3.90
N ALA A 33 2.84 -9.33 3.24
CA ALA A 33 1.56 -9.67 3.83
C ALA A 33 1.67 -10.66 5.02
N ILE A 34 2.65 -11.56 5.00
CA ILE A 34 2.96 -12.42 6.17
C ILE A 34 3.45 -11.55 7.31
N CYS A 35 4.41 -10.66 7.05
CA CYS A 35 4.99 -9.80 8.06
C CYS A 35 3.94 -8.92 8.74
N THR A 36 3.00 -8.39 7.98
CA THR A 36 1.92 -7.56 8.53
C THR A 36 0.78 -8.35 9.15
N GLY A 37 0.80 -9.68 9.10
CA GLY A 37 -0.30 -10.53 9.57
C GLY A 37 -1.56 -10.44 8.70
N CYS A 38 -1.46 -9.91 7.49
CA CYS A 38 -2.58 -9.79 6.54
C CYS A 38 -3.18 -11.16 6.15
N LEU A 39 -2.44 -12.25 6.39
CA LEU A 39 -2.93 -13.61 6.21
C LEU A 39 -3.90 -14.06 7.28
N LEU A 40 -3.90 -13.41 8.42
CA LEU A 40 -4.87 -13.62 9.47
C LEU A 40 -6.18 -12.98 9.07
N GLU A 41 -7.29 -13.63 9.35
CA GLU A 41 -8.62 -13.09 9.05
C GLU A 41 -8.84 -11.76 9.78
N GLY A 42 -9.43 -10.79 9.04
CA GLY A 42 -9.81 -9.51 9.59
C GLY A 42 -8.67 -8.49 9.78
N ILE A 43 -7.44 -8.78 9.31
CA ILE A 43 -6.33 -7.82 9.43
C ILE A 43 -5.88 -7.38 8.02
N PRO A 44 -6.54 -6.41 7.41
CA PRO A 44 -6.10 -5.84 6.14
C PRO A 44 -4.84 -4.99 6.33
N THR A 45 -4.13 -4.76 5.24
CA THR A 45 -2.94 -3.91 5.20
C THR A 45 -3.05 -2.92 4.05
N ILE A 46 -2.74 -1.66 4.31
CA ILE A 46 -2.51 -0.64 3.28
C ILE A 46 -1.03 -0.32 3.24
N SER A 47 -0.46 -0.34 2.03
CA SER A 47 0.90 0.11 1.77
C SER A 47 0.87 1.44 1.02
N LEU A 48 1.43 2.50 1.63
CA LEU A 48 1.66 3.80 1.00
C LEU A 48 3.08 3.84 0.43
N GLY A 49 3.28 3.10 -0.65
CA GLY A 49 4.50 3.13 -1.48
C GLY A 49 4.32 4.01 -2.71
N THR A 50 5.16 3.87 -3.73
CA THR A 50 4.98 4.52 -5.05
C THR A 50 3.57 4.28 -5.59
N SER A 51 3.06 3.06 -5.45
CA SER A 51 1.64 2.70 -5.60
C SER A 51 0.98 2.60 -4.22
N GLY A 52 -0.31 2.90 -4.13
CA GLY A 52 -1.13 2.59 -2.96
C GLY A 52 -1.72 1.19 -3.11
N VAL A 53 -1.49 0.31 -2.13
CA VAL A 53 -1.92 -1.08 -2.22
C VAL A 53 -2.75 -1.45 -1.00
N LEU A 54 -3.96 -1.94 -1.24
CA LEU A 54 -4.79 -2.57 -0.23
C LEU A 54 -4.68 -4.09 -0.36
N MET A 55 -4.32 -4.75 0.73
CA MET A 55 -4.20 -6.20 0.83
C MET A 55 -5.11 -6.73 1.93
N TYR A 56 -5.80 -7.81 1.66
CA TYR A 56 -6.55 -8.57 2.66
C TYR A 56 -6.59 -10.06 2.28
N SER A 57 -6.96 -10.90 3.23
CA SER A 57 -7.10 -12.34 3.01
C SER A 57 -8.55 -12.76 3.21
N ALA A 58 -9.09 -13.55 2.30
CA ALA A 58 -10.46 -14.06 2.37
C ALA A 58 -10.56 -15.49 1.82
N GLU A 59 -11.59 -16.20 2.26
CA GLU A 59 -12.02 -17.46 1.69
C GLU A 59 -13.14 -17.21 0.68
N GLY A 60 -13.19 -18.01 -0.40
CA GLY A 60 -14.28 -17.92 -1.37
C GLY A 60 -14.39 -16.54 -2.03
N VAL A 61 -13.27 -15.98 -2.47
CA VAL A 61 -13.21 -14.64 -3.04
C VAL A 61 -14.09 -14.53 -4.28
N GLU A 62 -15.15 -13.76 -4.18
CA GLU A 62 -15.88 -13.25 -5.34
C GLU A 62 -15.12 -12.07 -5.91
N LEU A 63 -14.74 -12.18 -7.18
CA LEU A 63 -14.07 -11.08 -7.86
C LEU A 63 -15.06 -9.97 -8.17
N PRO A 64 -14.71 -8.70 -8.01
CA PRO A 64 -15.55 -7.62 -8.47
C PRO A 64 -15.72 -7.71 -9.99
N ASP A 65 -16.90 -7.37 -10.49
CA ASP A 65 -17.23 -7.37 -11.92
C ASP A 65 -16.34 -6.42 -12.71
N VAL A 66 -15.82 -5.39 -12.05
CA VAL A 66 -14.96 -4.35 -12.60
C VAL A 66 -13.62 -4.37 -11.89
N GLY A 67 -12.55 -4.42 -12.69
CA GLY A 67 -11.20 -4.37 -12.17
C GLY A 67 -10.46 -5.71 -12.25
N LYS A 68 -9.17 -5.67 -11.96
CA LYS A 68 -8.28 -6.84 -12.04
C LYS A 68 -7.42 -6.91 -10.77
N PRO A 69 -7.99 -7.37 -9.65
CA PRO A 69 -7.19 -7.62 -8.46
C PRO A 69 -6.14 -8.68 -8.74
N VAL A 70 -5.02 -8.60 -8.02
CA VAL A 70 -4.02 -9.67 -8.03
C VAL A 70 -4.34 -10.64 -6.91
N LEU A 71 -4.37 -11.92 -7.24
CA LEU A 71 -4.73 -12.99 -6.31
C LEU A 71 -3.54 -13.91 -6.07
N PHE A 72 -3.26 -14.17 -4.81
CA PHE A 72 -2.25 -15.14 -4.40
C PHE A 72 -2.89 -16.23 -3.55
N LYS A 73 -2.84 -17.48 -4.02
CA LYS A 73 -3.28 -18.63 -3.22
C LYS A 73 -2.23 -19.03 -2.19
N TRP A 74 -2.68 -19.30 -0.98
CA TRP A 74 -1.83 -19.78 0.10
C TRP A 74 -1.79 -21.31 0.15
N GLY A 75 -0.79 -21.86 -0.50
CA GLY A 75 -0.55 -23.30 -0.47
C GLY A 75 -1.80 -24.12 -0.83
N ASN A 76 -2.16 -25.07 0.03
CA ASN A 76 -3.37 -25.91 -0.10
C ASN A 76 -4.54 -25.39 0.77
N THR A 77 -4.50 -24.16 1.24
CA THR A 77 -5.58 -23.56 2.02
C THR A 77 -6.66 -22.99 1.11
N LEU A 78 -7.86 -22.79 1.65
CA LEU A 78 -8.95 -22.08 0.97
C LEU A 78 -8.72 -20.57 0.92
N LYS A 79 -7.74 -20.06 1.69
CA LYS A 79 -7.44 -18.64 1.79
C LYS A 79 -6.75 -18.11 0.54
N THR A 80 -7.24 -16.95 0.10
CA THR A 80 -6.69 -16.19 -1.01
C THR A 80 -6.34 -14.79 -0.50
N GLN A 81 -5.11 -14.35 -0.72
CA GLN A 81 -4.74 -12.96 -0.56
C GLN A 81 -5.21 -12.18 -1.78
N VAL A 82 -6.00 -11.16 -1.55
CA VAL A 82 -6.46 -10.20 -2.55
C VAL A 82 -5.62 -8.94 -2.44
N GLN A 83 -5.15 -8.45 -3.57
CA GLN A 83 -4.38 -7.22 -3.67
C GLN A 83 -5.04 -6.29 -4.68
N LEU A 84 -5.46 -5.14 -4.23
CA LEU A 84 -5.98 -4.02 -5.01
C LEU A 84 -4.99 -2.87 -4.97
N SER A 85 -4.90 -2.08 -6.04
CA SER A 85 -3.91 -0.99 -6.06
C SER A 85 -4.35 0.20 -6.89
N ILE A 86 -3.99 1.39 -6.41
CA ILE A 86 -3.90 2.61 -7.20
C ILE A 86 -2.45 2.78 -7.68
N ARG A 87 -2.25 3.23 -8.91
CA ARG A 87 -0.91 3.27 -9.53
C ARG A 87 -0.05 4.43 -9.07
N SER A 88 -0.66 5.52 -8.64
CA SER A 88 0.02 6.73 -8.21
C SER A 88 -0.43 7.09 -6.79
N CYS A 89 0.42 6.83 -5.82
CA CYS A 89 0.21 7.17 -4.41
C CYS A 89 1.44 7.97 -3.92
N GLY A 90 2.44 7.35 -3.32
CA GLY A 90 3.72 8.00 -3.05
C GLY A 90 4.40 8.52 -4.32
N GLY A 91 4.21 7.83 -5.45
CA GLY A 91 4.69 8.32 -6.74
C GLY A 91 4.03 9.62 -7.20
N ALA A 92 2.80 9.93 -6.77
CA ALA A 92 2.20 11.24 -7.01
C ALA A 92 2.89 12.34 -6.19
N LYS A 93 3.29 12.00 -4.96
CA LYS A 93 4.06 12.90 -4.09
C LYS A 93 5.47 13.12 -4.62
N GLU A 94 6.17 12.06 -5.03
CA GLU A 94 7.48 12.15 -5.69
C GLU A 94 7.41 13.03 -6.95
N TRP A 95 6.37 12.85 -7.77
CA TRP A 95 6.14 13.71 -8.94
C TRP A 95 5.91 15.17 -8.54
N TRP A 96 5.11 15.43 -7.50
CA TRP A 96 4.83 16.79 -7.02
C TRP A 96 6.11 17.49 -6.60
N TYR A 97 6.92 16.86 -5.74
CA TYR A 97 8.18 17.46 -5.28
C TYR A 97 9.22 17.57 -6.38
N GLY A 98 9.48 16.48 -7.11
CA GLY A 98 10.57 16.43 -8.08
C GLY A 98 10.28 17.14 -9.40
N GLN A 99 9.01 17.13 -9.88
CA GLN A 99 8.70 17.67 -11.21
C GLN A 99 7.97 19.02 -11.15
N ILE A 100 7.19 19.26 -10.11
CA ILE A 100 6.40 20.50 -10.01
C ILE A 100 7.12 21.54 -9.15
N LEU A 101 7.71 21.11 -8.05
CA LEU A 101 8.39 22.00 -7.11
C LEU A 101 9.89 22.11 -7.33
N ASP A 102 10.47 21.23 -8.13
CA ASP A 102 11.92 21.10 -8.35
C ASP A 102 12.70 21.06 -7.02
N SER A 103 12.21 20.24 -6.09
CA SER A 103 12.73 20.10 -4.74
C SER A 103 13.05 18.65 -4.40
N ASP A 104 14.26 18.43 -3.90
CA ASP A 104 14.70 17.13 -3.38
C ASP A 104 14.30 16.91 -1.91
N SER A 105 13.75 17.94 -1.25
CA SER A 105 13.40 17.91 0.17
C SER A 105 11.90 17.89 0.39
N TYR A 106 11.47 16.96 1.24
CA TYR A 106 10.10 16.86 1.75
C TYR A 106 9.87 17.72 3.00
N ASP A 107 10.87 18.52 3.42
CA ASP A 107 10.85 19.32 4.66
C ASP A 107 9.82 20.48 4.64
N LEU A 108 9.26 20.77 3.48
CA LEU A 108 8.24 21.80 3.32
C LEU A 108 6.83 21.31 3.72
N GLU A 109 6.67 20.01 3.96
CA GLU A 109 5.39 19.36 4.21
C GLU A 109 4.73 19.77 5.52
N ASP A 110 5.53 19.85 6.58
CA ASP A 110 4.98 19.78 7.94
C ASP A 110 4.31 21.08 8.41
N LYS A 111 4.66 22.23 7.85
CA LYS A 111 4.18 23.53 8.37
C LYS A 111 2.97 24.11 7.66
N ALA A 112 2.78 23.75 6.39
CA ALA A 112 1.74 24.34 5.56
C ALA A 112 0.48 23.47 5.48
N VAL A 113 0.64 22.17 5.75
CA VAL A 113 -0.45 21.18 5.68
C VAL A 113 -1.20 21.08 7.01
N GLU A 114 -0.58 21.46 8.12
CA GLU A 114 -1.14 21.40 9.47
C GLU A 114 -1.91 22.66 9.89
N ASP A 115 -2.32 23.53 8.94
CA ASP A 115 -3.10 24.72 9.29
C ASP A 115 -4.43 24.30 9.94
N PRO A 116 -4.61 24.50 11.26
CA PRO A 116 -5.84 24.16 11.96
C PRO A 116 -7.03 25.06 11.55
N PHE A 117 -6.77 26.18 10.87
CA PHE A 117 -7.76 27.12 10.36
C PHE A 117 -8.09 26.90 8.87
N TYR A 118 -7.60 25.80 8.30
CA TYR A 118 -7.91 25.47 6.91
C TYR A 118 -9.42 25.29 6.72
N GLU A 119 -10.03 26.23 6.05
CA GLU A 119 -11.40 26.08 5.55
C GLU A 119 -11.36 25.09 4.38
N MET A 120 -12.14 24.02 4.46
CA MET A 120 -12.27 23.05 3.37
C MET A 120 -12.75 23.77 2.10
N ARG A 121 -11.88 23.80 1.10
CA ARG A 121 -12.24 24.25 -0.25
C ARG A 121 -12.66 23.06 -1.09
N ASP A 122 -13.42 23.32 -2.17
CA ASP A 122 -13.82 22.32 -3.14
C ASP A 122 -12.65 21.92 -4.08
N LEU A 123 -11.44 21.83 -3.53
CA LEU A 123 -10.23 21.45 -4.26
C LEU A 123 -10.02 19.93 -4.15
N MET A 124 -9.98 19.27 -5.28
CA MET A 124 -9.83 17.82 -5.36
C MET A 124 -8.69 17.43 -6.30
N PHE A 125 -7.91 16.42 -5.92
CA PHE A 125 -6.93 15.80 -6.78
C PHE A 125 -7.38 14.41 -7.24
N TYR A 126 -7.32 14.17 -8.54
CA TYR A 126 -7.56 12.87 -9.16
C TYR A 126 -6.22 12.15 -9.34
N PRO A 127 -5.91 11.07 -8.59
CA PRO A 127 -4.53 10.56 -8.47
C PRO A 127 -4.09 9.62 -9.61
N HIS A 128 -4.74 9.66 -10.77
CA HIS A 128 -4.48 8.71 -11.86
C HIS A 128 -3.35 9.15 -12.82
N LEU A 129 -2.24 9.70 -12.29
CA LEU A 129 -1.10 10.17 -13.10
C LEU A 129 -0.54 9.10 -14.04
N SER A 130 -0.55 7.84 -13.60
CA SER A 130 -0.07 6.67 -14.36
C SER A 130 -1.20 5.80 -14.91
N GLY A 131 -2.41 6.33 -14.99
CA GLY A 131 -3.61 5.59 -15.39
C GLY A 131 -4.22 4.80 -14.24
N GLU A 132 -5.36 4.17 -14.50
CA GLU A 132 -6.07 3.32 -13.56
C GLU A 132 -6.18 1.90 -14.14
N LYS A 133 -6.11 0.87 -13.30
CA LYS A 133 -6.09 -0.52 -13.75
C LYS A 133 -7.11 -1.40 -13.04
N VAL A 134 -7.38 -1.12 -11.77
CA VAL A 134 -8.03 -2.08 -10.87
C VAL A 134 -9.53 -1.86 -10.79
N LEU A 135 -9.99 -0.63 -10.62
CA LEU A 135 -11.41 -0.32 -10.46
C LEU A 135 -12.12 -0.07 -11.79
N HIS A 136 -11.54 0.77 -12.63
CA HIS A 136 -12.19 1.22 -13.86
C HIS A 136 -11.58 0.62 -15.13
N GLY A 137 -10.44 -0.04 -15.01
CA GLY A 137 -9.74 -0.65 -16.12
C GLY A 137 -9.37 0.35 -17.23
N CYS A 138 -9.12 1.60 -16.87
CA CYS A 138 -8.84 2.69 -17.80
C CYS A 138 -7.36 3.14 -17.73
N PRO A 139 -6.45 2.48 -18.45
CA PRO A 139 -5.02 2.80 -18.40
C PRO A 139 -4.67 4.15 -19.02
N SER A 140 -5.58 4.74 -19.78
CA SER A 140 -5.38 6.03 -20.45
C SER A 140 -5.82 7.24 -19.61
N VAL A 141 -6.54 7.03 -18.51
CA VAL A 141 -6.94 8.15 -17.63
C VAL A 141 -5.69 8.82 -17.04
N ARG A 142 -5.78 10.12 -16.79
CA ARG A 142 -4.69 10.91 -16.19
C ARG A 142 -5.19 11.66 -14.97
N GLY A 143 -4.21 12.08 -14.13
CA GLY A 143 -4.47 12.89 -12.95
C GLY A 143 -4.94 14.30 -13.30
N ALA A 144 -5.66 14.92 -12.39
CA ALA A 144 -6.16 16.28 -12.51
C ALA A 144 -6.35 16.92 -11.14
N PHE A 145 -6.19 18.25 -11.07
CA PHE A 145 -6.73 19.06 -9.99
C PHE A 145 -8.03 19.69 -10.46
N LEU A 146 -9.04 19.66 -9.62
CA LEU A 146 -10.38 20.23 -9.86
C LEU A 146 -10.68 21.25 -8.75
N GLY A 147 -11.33 22.36 -9.11
CA GLY A 147 -11.70 23.40 -8.14
C GLY A 147 -10.61 24.44 -7.90
N LEU A 148 -9.67 24.62 -8.83
CA LEU A 148 -8.65 25.66 -8.76
C LEU A 148 -9.27 27.05 -8.90
N ASP A 149 -8.81 27.99 -8.09
CA ASP A 149 -9.08 29.41 -8.20
C ASP A 149 -7.78 30.23 -8.11
N LEU A 150 -7.88 31.57 -8.18
CA LEU A 150 -6.71 32.44 -8.15
C LEU A 150 -6.04 32.53 -6.77
N ASP A 151 -6.75 32.13 -5.73
CA ASP A 151 -6.27 32.14 -4.34
C ASP A 151 -5.76 30.75 -3.89
N THR A 152 -5.82 29.74 -4.78
CA THR A 152 -5.35 28.39 -4.47
C THR A 152 -3.86 28.40 -4.19
N THR A 153 -3.51 27.95 -2.99
CA THR A 153 -2.14 27.91 -2.53
C THR A 153 -1.47 26.56 -2.81
N ARG A 154 -0.14 26.54 -2.77
CA ARG A 154 0.67 25.34 -2.88
C ARG A 154 0.30 24.29 -1.82
N SER A 155 0.10 24.73 -0.58
CA SER A 155 -0.23 23.85 0.55
C SER A 155 -1.58 23.16 0.35
N GLU A 156 -2.55 23.89 -0.21
CA GLU A 156 -3.86 23.32 -0.55
C GLU A 156 -3.74 22.26 -1.65
N LEU A 157 -2.91 22.47 -2.66
CA LEU A 157 -2.64 21.50 -3.71
C LEU A 157 -1.99 20.21 -3.14
N GLU A 158 -1.04 20.37 -2.24
CA GLU A 158 -0.37 19.25 -1.60
C GLU A 158 -1.32 18.45 -0.69
N ARG A 159 -2.15 19.15 0.07
CA ARG A 159 -3.22 18.54 0.86
C ARG A 159 -4.21 17.79 -0.01
N ALA A 160 -4.70 18.41 -1.08
CA ALA A 160 -5.60 17.78 -2.04
C ALA A 160 -4.99 16.52 -2.67
N LEU A 161 -3.67 16.51 -2.91
CA LEU A 161 -2.96 15.34 -3.42
C LEU A 161 -3.02 14.17 -2.42
N MET A 162 -2.80 14.40 -1.13
CA MET A 162 -2.89 13.37 -0.12
C MET A 162 -4.34 12.90 0.11
N GLU A 163 -5.29 13.82 0.13
CA GLU A 163 -6.72 13.52 0.22
C GLU A 163 -7.21 12.71 -0.98
N GLY A 164 -6.85 13.10 -2.21
CA GLY A 164 -7.22 12.40 -3.43
C GLY A 164 -6.72 10.96 -3.47
N THR A 165 -5.49 10.71 -2.99
CA THR A 165 -4.99 9.33 -2.86
C THR A 165 -5.73 8.55 -1.78
N ALA A 166 -6.16 9.20 -0.69
CA ALA A 166 -6.96 8.57 0.36
C ALA A 166 -8.37 8.22 -0.16
N TYR A 167 -9.02 9.08 -0.94
CA TYR A 167 -10.31 8.80 -1.57
C TYR A 167 -10.23 7.62 -2.55
N ALA A 168 -9.17 7.55 -3.36
CA ALA A 168 -8.97 6.42 -4.26
C ALA A 168 -8.73 5.09 -3.50
N LEU A 169 -8.03 5.12 -2.35
CA LEU A 169 -7.90 3.95 -1.48
C LEU A 169 -9.22 3.57 -0.80
N ARG A 170 -10.08 4.54 -0.47
CA ARG A 170 -11.42 4.30 0.02
C ARG A 170 -12.29 3.61 -1.05
N GLU A 171 -12.22 4.08 -2.29
CA GLU A 171 -12.92 3.46 -3.41
C GLU A 171 -12.49 1.99 -3.60
N LEU A 172 -11.18 1.68 -3.48
CA LEU A 172 -10.70 0.30 -3.44
C LEU A 172 -11.31 -0.50 -2.29
N LYS A 173 -11.39 0.07 -1.08
CA LYS A 173 -12.00 -0.58 0.09
C LYS A 173 -13.48 -0.86 -0.15
N GLU A 174 -14.21 0.10 -0.71
CA GLU A 174 -15.65 -0.01 -0.97
C GLU A 174 -15.98 -0.97 -2.14
N SER A 175 -15.04 -1.16 -3.09
CA SER A 175 -15.20 -2.10 -4.19
C SER A 175 -15.14 -3.57 -3.76
N VAL A 176 -14.66 -3.83 -2.55
CA VAL A 176 -14.55 -5.17 -1.99
C VAL A 176 -15.86 -5.57 -1.36
N ASN A 177 -16.51 -6.57 -1.94
CA ASN A 177 -17.64 -7.20 -1.28
C ASN A 177 -17.11 -8.15 -0.20
N HIS A 178 -17.03 -7.66 1.04
CA HIS A 178 -16.56 -8.44 2.17
C HIS A 178 -17.66 -8.63 3.19
N SER A 179 -17.86 -9.87 3.57
CA SER A 179 -18.68 -10.26 4.72
C SER A 179 -17.95 -10.05 6.06
N GLN A 180 -16.68 -9.65 6.01
CA GLN A 180 -15.84 -9.48 7.18
C GLN A 180 -15.80 -8.02 7.63
N GLU A 181 -16.06 -7.79 8.89
CA GLU A 181 -15.90 -6.50 9.54
C GLU A 181 -14.40 -6.26 9.83
N TRP A 182 -13.86 -5.13 9.38
CA TRP A 182 -12.48 -4.75 9.64
C TRP A 182 -12.40 -3.87 10.87
N PHE A 183 -11.75 -4.34 11.92
CA PHE A 183 -11.59 -3.62 13.18
C PHE A 183 -10.38 -2.67 13.19
N GLY A 184 -9.60 -2.65 12.16
CA GLY A 184 -8.43 -1.80 11.95
C GLY A 184 -7.66 -2.23 10.72
N ILE A 185 -6.82 -1.32 10.21
CA ILE A 185 -5.97 -1.57 9.04
C ILE A 185 -4.52 -1.34 9.43
N ARG A 186 -3.62 -2.24 9.07
CA ARG A 186 -2.18 -2.04 9.23
C ARG A 186 -1.65 -1.15 8.12
N LEU A 187 -0.89 -0.12 8.50
CA LEU A 187 -0.34 0.87 7.59
C LEU A 187 1.17 0.69 7.47
N VAL A 188 1.66 0.57 6.23
CA VAL A 188 3.07 0.35 5.91
C VAL A 188 3.50 1.23 4.72
N GLY A 189 4.79 1.23 4.41
CA GLY A 189 5.37 1.98 3.30
C GLY A 189 5.93 3.34 3.70
N GLY A 190 6.59 4.01 2.77
CA GLY A 190 7.25 5.30 3.01
C GLY A 190 6.27 6.40 3.44
N GLY A 191 5.11 6.48 2.78
CA GLY A 191 4.06 7.45 3.08
C GLY A 191 3.43 7.27 4.47
N ALA A 192 3.52 6.08 5.06
CA ALA A 192 3.02 5.82 6.41
C ALA A 192 3.77 6.63 7.49
N LYS A 193 4.94 7.16 7.18
CA LYS A 193 5.74 8.00 8.11
C LYS A 193 5.20 9.43 8.23
N ASN A 194 4.40 9.88 7.28
CA ASN A 194 3.77 11.20 7.31
C ASN A 194 2.49 11.13 8.15
N ASP A 195 2.47 11.86 9.27
CA ASP A 195 1.38 11.84 10.24
C ASP A 195 0.08 12.42 9.67
N PHE A 196 0.18 13.51 8.92
CA PHE A 196 -0.98 14.12 8.28
C PHE A 196 -1.64 13.16 7.28
N TRP A 197 -0.85 12.52 6.42
CA TRP A 197 -1.38 11.58 5.43
C TRP A 197 -2.00 10.35 6.09
N ALA A 198 -1.37 9.82 7.14
CA ALA A 198 -1.92 8.70 7.90
C ALA A 198 -3.25 9.07 8.58
N GLN A 199 -3.34 10.28 9.18
CA GLN A 199 -4.56 10.77 9.80
C GLN A 199 -5.66 11.04 8.75
N THR A 200 -5.32 11.67 7.64
CA THR A 200 -6.24 11.88 6.51
C THR A 200 -6.82 10.56 6.01
N LEU A 201 -5.97 9.57 5.82
CA LEU A 201 -6.40 8.24 5.38
C LEU A 201 -7.34 7.58 6.41
N SER A 202 -7.02 7.66 7.71
CA SER A 202 -7.90 7.15 8.77
C SER A 202 -9.27 7.83 8.75
N ASN A 203 -9.30 9.15 8.64
CA ASN A 203 -10.53 9.94 8.56
C ASN A 203 -11.39 9.55 7.34
N VAL A 204 -10.76 9.45 6.17
CA VAL A 204 -11.44 9.11 4.91
C VAL A 204 -11.97 7.68 4.91
N LEU A 205 -11.22 6.74 5.47
CA LEU A 205 -11.62 5.33 5.55
C LEU A 205 -12.64 5.06 6.68
N GLY A 206 -12.73 5.95 7.67
CA GLY A 206 -13.55 5.78 8.86
C GLY A 206 -13.13 4.57 9.70
N ILE A 207 -11.82 4.28 9.77
CA ILE A 207 -11.28 3.12 10.47
C ILE A 207 -9.92 3.44 11.07
N ASP A 208 -9.61 2.82 12.21
CA ASP A 208 -8.32 2.99 12.87
C ASP A 208 -7.18 2.39 12.04
N LEU A 209 -6.07 3.12 11.97
CA LEU A 209 -4.86 2.67 11.31
C LEU A 209 -3.77 2.36 12.34
N VAL A 210 -3.13 1.21 12.20
CA VAL A 210 -2.00 0.80 13.02
C VAL A 210 -0.73 0.85 12.18
N ARG A 211 0.12 1.83 12.45
CA ARG A 211 1.41 1.97 11.77
C ARG A 211 2.35 0.84 12.21
N MET A 212 2.96 0.17 11.23
CA MET A 212 3.91 -0.91 11.48
C MET A 212 5.35 -0.37 11.36
N GLU A 213 6.16 -0.59 12.41
CA GLU A 213 7.57 -0.21 12.40
C GLU A 213 8.41 -1.06 11.45
N SER A 214 8.02 -2.33 11.30
CA SER A 214 8.73 -3.29 10.47
C SER A 214 7.74 -4.10 9.63
N SER A 215 7.89 -4.08 8.32
CA SER A 215 6.93 -4.68 7.38
C SER A 215 7.57 -5.14 6.07
N GLY A 216 8.88 -5.35 6.06
CA GLY A 216 9.60 -5.71 4.85
C GLY A 216 9.34 -7.15 4.38
N ALA A 217 9.38 -7.35 3.04
CA ALA A 217 9.28 -8.67 2.44
C ALA A 217 10.36 -9.65 2.96
N GLY A 218 11.55 -9.16 3.29
CA GLY A 218 12.62 -9.96 3.89
C GLY A 218 12.26 -10.56 5.23
N GLN A 219 11.57 -9.79 6.09
CA GLN A 219 11.10 -10.29 7.38
C GLN A 219 9.99 -11.35 7.20
N GLY A 220 9.07 -11.12 6.27
CA GLY A 220 8.04 -12.11 5.93
C GLY A 220 8.65 -13.40 5.37
N ALA A 221 9.68 -13.31 4.55
CA ALA A 221 10.43 -14.47 4.07
C ALA A 221 11.14 -15.22 5.21
N ALA A 222 11.71 -14.50 6.18
CA ALA A 222 12.31 -15.09 7.37
C ALA A 222 11.28 -15.83 8.23
N LEU A 223 10.08 -15.24 8.44
CA LEU A 223 8.98 -15.89 9.15
C LEU A 223 8.52 -17.18 8.43
N LEU A 224 8.48 -17.18 7.10
CA LEU A 224 8.21 -18.38 6.31
C LEU A 224 9.28 -19.46 6.52
N ALA A 225 10.54 -19.08 6.57
CA ALA A 225 11.63 -20.03 6.82
C ALA A 225 11.50 -20.65 8.20
N LEU A 226 11.25 -19.84 9.24
CA LEU A 226 11.02 -20.31 10.60
C LEU A 226 9.82 -21.26 10.74
N SER A 227 8.76 -21.02 9.99
CA SER A 227 7.56 -21.88 10.03
C SER A 227 7.74 -23.23 9.33
N ALA A 228 8.81 -23.41 8.57
CA ALA A 228 9.09 -24.60 7.80
C ALA A 228 10.17 -25.50 8.45
N SER A 229 10.86 -24.98 9.47
CA SER A 229 11.81 -25.73 10.30
C SER A 229 11.08 -26.47 11.41
#